data_6ad4e9584b2e60640d3aeb3eb952a457
#
_entry.id   6ad4e9584b2e60640d3aeb3eb952a457
#
_cell.length_a   1.000
_cell.length_b   1.000
_cell.length_c   1.000
_cell.angle_alpha   90.00
_cell.angle_beta   90.00
_cell.angle_gamma   90.00
#
_symmetry.space_group_name_H-M   'P 1'
#
loop_
_entity.id
_entity.type
_entity.pdbx_description
1 polymer ?
#
loop_
_entity_poly.entity_id
_entity_poly.type
_entity_poly.pdbx_seq_one_letter_code
_entity_poly.pdbx_strand_id
1 'polypeptide(L)'
;MSKTPADRATSSVSVRSWLPKAALQRLAAWVPIRSLERRHRRRIATHLLLLTPEDRYLRFGYVASDDQITNYAMGLDFARDEVLGIFNRRLELVAMAHLAYQPLANPQMPPVPHRPMAEFGVSVLTHARGRGFGARLFEHATLHARNRGVDTMFIHALSENAPMLKIARNAGATVERDGSESEAWLRLPPDTMSSHVGEAIERHMAEVDFQLKRHARTLGSFIDGVAEVKSKLDASGKSADQ
;
A
#
# COMPACT_ATOMS: atom_id res chain seq x y z
N MET A 1 20.61 -39.18 52.44
CA MET A 1 19.83 -39.50 51.21
C MET A 1 18.92 -38.35 50.90
N SER A 2 19.32 -37.49 50.02
CA SER A 2 18.51 -36.35 49.53
C SER A 2 18.63 -36.28 48.03
N LYS A 3 17.51 -36.47 47.36
CA LYS A 3 17.37 -36.37 45.90
C LYS A 3 17.10 -34.94 45.51
N THR A 4 17.96 -34.37 44.66
CA THR A 4 17.78 -33.10 43.97
C THR A 4 16.75 -33.24 42.84
N PRO A 5 15.82 -32.32 42.66
CA PRO A 5 14.90 -32.37 41.51
C PRO A 5 15.53 -31.80 40.27
N ALA A 6 15.25 -32.46 39.15
CA ALA A 6 15.74 -32.21 37.82
C ALA A 6 15.30 -30.85 37.24
N ASP A 7 16.27 -30.21 36.62
CA ASP A 7 16.17 -29.03 35.76
C ASP A 7 15.27 -29.31 34.56
N ARG A 8 14.15 -28.61 34.47
CA ARG A 8 13.25 -28.61 33.27
C ARG A 8 13.76 -27.55 32.31
N ALA A 9 14.61 -27.97 31.39
CA ALA A 9 14.96 -27.17 30.23
C ALA A 9 13.69 -26.92 29.37
N THR A 10 13.17 -25.70 29.40
CA THR A 10 12.16 -25.22 28.45
C THR A 10 12.81 -25.02 27.08
N SER A 11 12.70 -26.03 26.23
CA SER A 11 13.10 -25.91 24.83
C SER A 11 12.14 -24.95 24.10
N SER A 12 12.58 -23.73 23.87
CA SER A 12 11.93 -22.81 22.95
C SER A 12 12.04 -23.36 21.52
N VAL A 13 11.02 -24.05 21.05
CA VAL A 13 10.92 -24.52 19.67
C VAL A 13 10.80 -23.28 18.79
N SER A 14 11.87 -22.91 18.10
CA SER A 14 11.87 -21.86 17.10
C SER A 14 11.00 -22.29 15.92
N VAL A 15 9.86 -21.64 15.72
CA VAL A 15 8.91 -21.88 14.62
C VAL A 15 9.56 -21.70 13.23
N ARG A 16 10.78 -21.18 13.17
CA ARG A 16 11.54 -20.95 11.93
C ARG A 16 12.16 -22.20 11.29
N SER A 17 12.25 -23.34 12.01
CA SER A 17 13.07 -24.48 11.57
C SER A 17 12.38 -25.44 10.58
N TRP A 18 11.07 -25.33 10.37
CA TRP A 18 10.30 -26.24 9.52
C TRP A 18 9.62 -25.59 8.31
N LEU A 19 9.75 -24.26 8.13
CA LEU A 19 9.22 -23.59 6.94
C LEU A 19 10.19 -23.75 5.75
N PRO A 20 9.70 -24.14 4.55
CA PRO A 20 10.52 -24.18 3.34
C PRO A 20 11.18 -22.83 3.06
N LYS A 21 12.42 -22.83 2.58
CA LYS A 21 13.14 -21.59 2.23
C LYS A 21 12.34 -20.66 1.31
N ALA A 22 11.56 -21.21 0.38
CA ALA A 22 10.66 -20.46 -0.49
C ALA A 22 9.52 -19.77 0.28
N ALA A 23 8.99 -20.39 1.34
CA ALA A 23 7.98 -19.78 2.20
C ALA A 23 8.57 -18.65 3.06
N LEU A 24 9.79 -18.85 3.57
CA LEU A 24 10.53 -17.81 4.31
C LEU A 24 10.89 -16.62 3.41
N GLN A 25 11.26 -16.85 2.15
CA GLN A 25 11.50 -15.80 1.17
C GLN A 25 10.21 -15.05 0.82
N ARG A 26 9.07 -15.72 0.70
CA ARG A 26 7.76 -15.08 0.48
C ARG A 26 7.33 -14.24 1.70
N LEU A 27 7.56 -14.73 2.91
CA LEU A 27 7.28 -13.99 4.14
C LEU A 27 8.21 -12.78 4.31
N ALA A 28 9.50 -12.92 3.96
CA ALA A 28 10.45 -11.80 3.97
C ALA A 28 10.16 -10.75 2.88
N ALA A 29 9.52 -11.16 1.78
CA ALA A 29 9.08 -10.29 0.70
C ALA A 29 7.63 -9.76 0.87
N TRP A 30 6.92 -10.21 1.92
CA TRP A 30 5.55 -9.75 2.16
C TRP A 30 5.51 -8.27 2.48
N VAL A 31 4.72 -7.53 1.72
CA VAL A 31 4.49 -6.09 1.88
C VAL A 31 3.03 -5.91 2.27
N PRO A 32 2.74 -5.43 3.48
CA PRO A 32 1.36 -5.22 3.91
C PRO A 32 0.74 -4.06 3.09
N ILE A 33 -0.22 -4.40 2.25
CA ILE A 33 -1.03 -3.45 1.49
C ILE A 33 -2.36 -3.31 2.21
N ARG A 34 -2.77 -2.08 2.44
CA ARG A 34 -3.98 -1.77 3.17
C ARG A 34 -4.95 -0.98 2.30
N SER A 35 -6.23 -1.34 2.34
CA SER A 35 -7.29 -0.49 1.80
C SER A 35 -7.40 0.78 2.63
N LEU A 36 -7.40 1.91 1.94
CA LEU A 36 -7.53 3.23 2.55
C LEU A 36 -8.99 3.67 2.50
N GLU A 37 -9.39 4.43 3.51
CA GLU A 37 -10.76 4.90 3.69
C GLU A 37 -10.79 6.43 3.80
N ARG A 38 -11.99 7.00 3.90
CA ARG A 38 -12.21 8.45 4.05
C ARG A 38 -11.37 9.08 5.17
N ARG A 39 -11.16 8.37 6.29
CA ARG A 39 -10.29 8.82 7.40
C ARG A 39 -8.81 8.98 7.03
N HIS A 40 -8.37 8.40 5.91
CA HIS A 40 -6.98 8.48 5.44
C HIS A 40 -6.73 9.61 4.44
N ARG A 41 -7.75 10.42 4.07
CA ARG A 41 -7.62 11.51 3.07
C ARG A 41 -6.44 12.43 3.32
N ARG A 42 -6.22 12.83 4.58
CA ARG A 42 -5.08 13.69 4.94
C ARG A 42 -3.74 13.01 4.66
N ARG A 43 -3.62 11.72 4.93
CA ARG A 43 -2.39 10.96 4.64
C ARG A 43 -2.18 10.78 3.14
N ILE A 44 -3.24 10.60 2.36
CA ILE A 44 -3.22 10.56 0.91
C ILE A 44 -2.75 11.90 0.36
N ALA A 45 -3.33 13.01 0.81
CA ALA A 45 -2.90 14.35 0.41
C ALA A 45 -1.41 14.58 0.76
N THR A 46 -0.99 14.28 1.99
CA THR A 46 0.41 14.40 2.42
C THR A 46 1.35 13.58 1.52
N HIS A 47 1.00 12.33 1.20
CA HIS A 47 1.79 11.49 0.30
C HIS A 47 1.94 12.10 -1.09
N LEU A 48 0.84 12.57 -1.67
CA LEU A 48 0.85 13.15 -3.02
C LEU A 48 1.57 14.51 -3.07
N LEU A 49 1.47 15.31 -2.02
CA LEU A 49 2.19 16.59 -1.89
C LEU A 49 3.71 16.41 -1.78
N LEU A 50 4.17 15.25 -1.27
CA LEU A 50 5.60 14.89 -1.19
C LEU A 50 6.18 14.41 -2.53
N LEU A 51 5.37 14.25 -3.58
CA LEU A 51 5.84 13.92 -4.91
C LEU A 51 6.61 15.11 -5.51
N THR A 52 7.72 14.82 -6.18
CA THR A 52 8.45 15.83 -6.96
C THR A 52 7.61 16.33 -8.14
N PRO A 53 7.92 17.50 -8.73
CA PRO A 53 7.22 17.95 -9.93
C PRO A 53 7.18 16.91 -11.06
N GLU A 54 8.30 16.21 -11.28
CA GLU A 54 8.42 15.14 -12.27
C GLU A 54 7.49 13.96 -11.94
N ASP A 55 7.39 13.60 -10.66
CA ASP A 55 6.53 12.53 -10.21
C ASP A 55 5.05 12.88 -10.31
N ARG A 56 4.71 14.15 -10.06
CA ARG A 56 3.35 14.66 -10.27
C ARG A 56 2.98 14.58 -11.75
N TYR A 57 3.91 15.00 -12.62
CA TYR A 57 3.72 14.90 -14.07
C TYR A 57 3.51 13.45 -14.51
N LEU A 58 4.36 12.51 -14.07
CA LEU A 58 4.21 11.09 -14.38
C LEU A 58 2.91 10.46 -13.83
N ARG A 59 2.37 11.03 -12.73
CA ARG A 59 1.16 10.49 -12.07
C ARG A 59 -0.12 11.06 -12.62
N PHE A 60 -0.14 12.33 -13.01
CA PHE A 60 -1.34 13.06 -13.38
C PHE A 60 -1.38 13.48 -14.85
N GLY A 61 -0.29 13.32 -15.61
CA GLY A 61 -0.13 13.82 -16.97
C GLY A 61 0.24 15.30 -17.03
N TYR A 62 0.29 16.00 -15.89
CA TYR A 62 0.68 17.40 -15.74
C TYR A 62 1.29 17.66 -14.37
N VAL A 63 2.04 18.77 -14.22
CA VAL A 63 2.62 19.18 -12.93
C VAL A 63 1.50 19.73 -12.04
N ALA A 64 0.81 18.85 -11.33
CA ALA A 64 -0.31 19.23 -10.47
C ALA A 64 0.14 20.16 -9.33
N SER A 65 -0.58 21.26 -9.12
CA SER A 65 -0.37 22.17 -8.00
C SER A 65 -0.80 21.55 -6.68
N ASP A 66 -0.37 22.12 -5.55
CA ASP A 66 -0.74 21.63 -4.22
C ASP A 66 -2.25 21.69 -3.99
N ASP A 67 -2.94 22.72 -4.52
CA ASP A 67 -4.40 22.82 -4.43
C ASP A 67 -5.09 21.73 -5.26
N GLN A 68 -4.60 21.45 -6.47
CA GLN A 68 -5.15 20.38 -7.31
C GLN A 68 -4.97 19.01 -6.65
N ILE A 69 -3.80 18.74 -6.04
CA ILE A 69 -3.54 17.51 -5.29
C ILE A 69 -4.46 17.40 -4.07
N THR A 70 -4.64 18.49 -3.33
CA THR A 70 -5.52 18.54 -2.17
C THR A 70 -6.96 18.28 -2.59
N ASN A 71 -7.43 18.93 -3.64
CA ASN A 71 -8.78 18.74 -4.20
C ASN A 71 -8.97 17.30 -4.69
N TYR A 72 -7.99 16.71 -5.38
CA TYR A 72 -8.02 15.31 -5.78
C TYR A 72 -8.19 14.38 -4.58
N ALA A 73 -7.37 14.54 -3.53
CA ALA A 73 -7.43 13.71 -2.33
C ALA A 73 -8.76 13.86 -1.57
N MET A 74 -9.30 15.09 -1.52
CA MET A 74 -10.60 15.35 -0.89
C MET A 74 -11.79 14.87 -1.74
N GLY A 75 -11.63 14.82 -3.06
CA GLY A 75 -12.65 14.36 -4.03
C GLY A 75 -12.72 12.85 -4.21
N LEU A 76 -11.79 12.05 -3.64
CA LEU A 76 -11.83 10.60 -3.79
C LEU A 76 -13.16 9.99 -3.33
N ASP A 77 -13.77 9.16 -4.15
CA ASP A 77 -15.03 8.48 -3.84
C ASP A 77 -14.76 7.06 -3.31
N PHE A 78 -14.62 6.94 -2.00
CA PHE A 78 -14.38 5.64 -1.33
C PHE A 78 -15.59 4.69 -1.33
N ALA A 79 -16.76 5.12 -1.80
CA ALA A 79 -17.90 4.23 -1.98
C ALA A 79 -17.82 3.49 -3.32
N ARG A 80 -17.29 4.16 -4.34
CA ARG A 80 -17.10 3.62 -5.67
C ARG A 80 -15.71 3.04 -5.86
N ASP A 81 -14.69 3.83 -5.55
CA ASP A 81 -13.30 3.57 -5.88
C ASP A 81 -12.57 2.83 -4.75
N GLU A 82 -11.46 2.22 -5.08
CA GLU A 82 -10.59 1.61 -4.11
C GLU A 82 -9.23 2.30 -4.08
N VAL A 83 -8.78 2.62 -2.88
CA VAL A 83 -7.47 3.23 -2.66
C VAL A 83 -6.66 2.30 -1.77
N LEU A 84 -5.48 1.92 -2.26
CA LEU A 84 -4.58 0.99 -1.60
C LEU A 84 -3.33 1.72 -1.11
N GLY A 85 -2.76 1.30 0.01
CA GLY A 85 -1.59 1.98 0.56
C GLY A 85 -0.61 1.08 1.28
N ILE A 86 0.66 1.46 1.20
CA ILE A 86 1.78 0.84 1.93
C ILE A 86 2.33 1.86 2.91
N PHE A 87 2.39 1.47 4.19
CA PHE A 87 2.92 2.29 5.26
C PHE A 87 4.29 1.78 5.71
N ASN A 88 5.20 2.72 5.97
CA ASN A 88 6.46 2.39 6.62
C ASN A 88 6.29 2.16 8.15
N ARG A 89 7.40 1.90 8.86
CA ARG A 89 7.37 1.70 10.31
C ARG A 89 6.94 2.94 11.10
N ARG A 90 7.08 4.13 10.51
CA ARG A 90 6.64 5.41 11.10
C ARG A 90 5.18 5.73 10.79
N LEU A 91 4.43 4.80 10.17
CA LEU A 91 3.07 4.98 9.70
C LEU A 91 2.90 6.13 8.67
N GLU A 92 3.96 6.43 7.94
CA GLU A 92 3.91 7.32 6.78
C GLU A 92 3.48 6.52 5.55
N LEU A 93 2.58 7.07 4.75
CA LEU A 93 2.13 6.46 3.49
C LEU A 93 3.23 6.67 2.45
N VAL A 94 3.97 5.62 2.11
CA VAL A 94 5.13 5.69 1.22
C VAL A 94 4.84 5.27 -0.23
N ALA A 95 3.76 4.53 -0.42
CA ALA A 95 3.26 4.18 -1.74
C ALA A 95 1.73 4.04 -1.68
N MET A 96 1.05 4.43 -2.76
CA MET A 96 -0.39 4.24 -2.89
C MET A 96 -0.79 3.94 -4.32
N ALA A 97 -1.93 3.27 -4.46
CA ALA A 97 -2.62 3.11 -5.73
C ALA A 97 -4.08 3.56 -5.58
N HIS A 98 -4.64 4.07 -6.68
CA HIS A 98 -6.05 4.37 -6.83
C HIS A 98 -6.59 3.52 -7.97
N LEU A 99 -7.60 2.75 -7.70
CA LEU A 99 -8.37 1.95 -8.64
C LEU A 99 -9.73 2.62 -8.79
N ALA A 100 -9.90 3.38 -9.85
CA ALA A 100 -11.11 4.11 -10.14
C ALA A 100 -12.03 3.24 -11.01
N TYR A 101 -13.18 2.87 -10.47
CA TYR A 101 -14.16 2.08 -11.22
C TYR A 101 -15.04 3.01 -12.06
N GLN A 102 -15.30 2.61 -13.31
CA GLN A 102 -16.24 3.36 -14.13
C GLN A 102 -17.61 3.40 -13.43
N PRO A 103 -18.31 4.55 -13.48
CA PRO A 103 -19.67 4.61 -12.97
C PRO A 103 -20.51 3.54 -13.66
N LEU A 104 -21.30 2.81 -12.88
CA LEU A 104 -22.31 1.92 -13.45
C LEU A 104 -23.17 2.73 -14.43
N ALA A 105 -23.47 2.14 -15.59
CA ALA A 105 -24.23 2.79 -16.65
C ALA A 105 -25.42 3.55 -16.08
N ASN A 106 -25.59 4.81 -16.50
CA ASN A 106 -26.75 5.61 -16.13
C ASN A 106 -28.02 4.84 -16.58
N PRO A 107 -28.96 4.50 -15.67
CA PRO A 107 -30.18 3.78 -16.04
C PRO A 107 -31.03 4.49 -17.09
N GLN A 108 -30.74 5.78 -17.34
CA GLN A 108 -31.46 6.62 -18.35
C GLN A 108 -30.78 6.63 -19.72
N MET A 109 -29.60 5.98 -19.86
CA MET A 109 -28.96 5.80 -21.17
C MET A 109 -29.17 4.37 -21.68
N PRO A 110 -29.29 4.16 -23.00
CA PRO A 110 -29.40 2.82 -23.55
C PRO A 110 -28.19 1.99 -23.10
N PRO A 111 -28.38 0.70 -22.73
CA PRO A 111 -27.31 -0.16 -22.30
C PRO A 111 -26.29 -0.31 -23.43
N VAL A 112 -25.22 0.46 -23.37
CA VAL A 112 -24.05 0.16 -24.18
C VAL A 112 -23.42 -1.06 -23.51
N PRO A 113 -22.99 -2.10 -24.26
CA PRO A 113 -22.30 -3.25 -23.69
C PRO A 113 -20.92 -2.82 -23.19
N HIS A 114 -20.88 -2.05 -22.10
CA HIS A 114 -19.66 -1.69 -21.43
C HIS A 114 -19.22 -2.86 -20.57
N ARG A 115 -18.08 -3.42 -20.92
CA ARG A 115 -17.39 -4.34 -20.02
C ARG A 115 -16.97 -3.54 -18.78
N PRO A 116 -17.16 -4.06 -17.58
CA PRO A 116 -16.72 -3.38 -16.37
C PRO A 116 -15.22 -3.07 -16.46
N MET A 117 -14.87 -1.81 -16.38
CA MET A 117 -13.49 -1.33 -16.46
C MET A 117 -13.10 -0.60 -15.19
N ALA A 118 -11.82 -0.66 -14.85
CA ALA A 118 -11.24 0.15 -13.80
C ALA A 118 -9.92 0.77 -14.27
N GLU A 119 -9.71 2.04 -13.93
CA GLU A 119 -8.45 2.73 -14.20
C GLU A 119 -7.51 2.60 -12.99
N PHE A 120 -6.26 2.27 -13.26
CA PHE A 120 -5.23 2.12 -12.24
C PHE A 120 -4.21 3.25 -12.31
N GLY A 121 -4.04 3.94 -11.17
CA GLY A 121 -2.96 4.90 -10.98
C GLY A 121 -2.16 4.61 -9.72
N VAL A 122 -0.83 4.79 -9.77
CA VAL A 122 0.07 4.48 -8.67
C VAL A 122 1.10 5.58 -8.45
N SER A 123 1.50 5.79 -7.20
CA SER A 123 2.63 6.65 -6.83
C SER A 123 3.47 6.03 -5.73
N VAL A 124 4.78 6.21 -5.81
CA VAL A 124 5.76 5.72 -4.82
C VAL A 124 6.75 6.83 -4.54
N LEU A 125 6.88 7.22 -3.27
CA LEU A 125 7.85 8.25 -2.86
C LEU A 125 9.28 7.85 -3.23
N THR A 126 10.09 8.81 -3.65
CA THR A 126 11.44 8.59 -4.17
C THR A 126 12.29 7.69 -3.27
N HIS A 127 12.28 7.95 -1.95
CA HIS A 127 13.05 7.16 -0.97
C HIS A 127 12.53 5.72 -0.74
N ALA A 128 11.36 5.40 -1.27
CA ALA A 128 10.73 4.08 -1.16
C ALA A 128 10.80 3.27 -2.47
N ARG A 129 11.35 3.83 -3.53
CA ARG A 129 11.50 3.17 -4.84
C ARG A 129 12.51 2.03 -4.82
N GLY A 130 12.53 1.23 -5.88
CA GLY A 130 13.42 0.07 -6.02
C GLY A 130 13.05 -1.13 -5.16
N ARG A 131 11.97 -1.04 -4.34
CA ARG A 131 11.52 -2.08 -3.41
C ARG A 131 10.35 -2.91 -3.93
N GLY A 132 9.94 -2.70 -5.18
CA GLY A 132 8.84 -3.44 -5.81
C GLY A 132 7.43 -3.00 -5.36
N PHE A 133 7.28 -1.88 -4.64
CA PHE A 133 5.98 -1.46 -4.10
C PHE A 133 4.94 -1.19 -5.20
N GLY A 134 5.34 -0.57 -6.30
CA GLY A 134 4.44 -0.31 -7.43
C GLY A 134 3.89 -1.60 -8.04
N ALA A 135 4.75 -2.60 -8.29
CA ALA A 135 4.33 -3.89 -8.83
C ALA A 135 3.38 -4.63 -7.87
N ARG A 136 3.67 -4.60 -6.57
CA ARG A 136 2.81 -5.23 -5.57
C ARG A 136 1.45 -4.57 -5.43
N LEU A 137 1.41 -3.23 -5.49
CA LEU A 137 0.13 -2.49 -5.52
C LEU A 137 -0.66 -2.85 -6.79
N PHE A 138 0.02 -3.03 -7.92
CA PHE A 138 -0.61 -3.43 -9.16
C PHE A 138 -1.20 -4.85 -9.09
N GLU A 139 -0.44 -5.83 -8.60
CA GLU A 139 -0.89 -7.20 -8.38
C GLU A 139 -2.11 -7.24 -7.46
N HIS A 140 -2.07 -6.50 -6.35
CA HIS A 140 -3.16 -6.43 -5.39
C HIS A 140 -4.41 -5.76 -6.00
N ALA A 141 -4.24 -4.64 -6.71
CA ALA A 141 -5.33 -3.97 -7.41
C ALA A 141 -5.98 -4.87 -8.49
N THR A 142 -5.16 -5.66 -9.20
CA THR A 142 -5.63 -6.64 -10.19
C THR A 142 -6.52 -7.70 -9.54
N LEU A 143 -6.15 -8.20 -8.36
CA LEU A 143 -6.95 -9.15 -7.60
C LEU A 143 -8.29 -8.55 -7.18
N HIS A 144 -8.28 -7.33 -6.64
CA HIS A 144 -9.47 -6.61 -6.20
C HIS A 144 -10.41 -6.27 -7.36
N ALA A 145 -9.86 -5.76 -8.49
CA ALA A 145 -10.64 -5.49 -9.69
C ALA A 145 -11.36 -6.75 -10.19
N ARG A 146 -10.64 -7.87 -10.24
CA ARG A 146 -11.18 -9.17 -10.65
C ARG A 146 -12.30 -9.63 -9.73
N ASN A 147 -12.13 -9.53 -8.41
CA ASN A 147 -13.14 -9.92 -7.41
C ASN A 147 -14.38 -9.02 -7.43
N ARG A 148 -14.28 -7.83 -8.04
CA ARG A 148 -15.41 -6.94 -8.31
C ARG A 148 -16.01 -7.10 -9.71
N GLY A 149 -15.62 -8.15 -10.44
CA GLY A 149 -16.15 -8.47 -11.77
C GLY A 149 -15.66 -7.54 -12.87
N VAL A 150 -14.51 -6.87 -12.69
CA VAL A 150 -13.88 -6.06 -13.73
C VAL A 150 -13.24 -6.96 -14.76
N ASP A 151 -13.59 -6.76 -16.05
CA ASP A 151 -13.02 -7.50 -17.18
C ASP A 151 -11.71 -6.93 -17.68
N THR A 152 -11.53 -5.62 -17.53
CA THR A 152 -10.35 -4.93 -18.08
C THR A 152 -9.86 -3.85 -17.12
N MET A 153 -8.58 -3.90 -16.78
CA MET A 153 -7.91 -2.85 -16.07
C MET A 153 -7.14 -1.97 -17.05
N PHE A 154 -7.43 -0.67 -17.00
CA PHE A 154 -6.86 0.35 -17.88
C PHE A 154 -5.78 1.13 -17.13
N ILE A 155 -4.69 1.44 -17.80
CA ILE A 155 -3.59 2.24 -17.28
C ILE A 155 -3.28 3.32 -18.30
N HIS A 156 -3.51 4.56 -17.91
CA HIS A 156 -3.02 5.71 -18.65
C HIS A 156 -1.66 6.12 -18.10
N ALA A 157 -0.64 6.20 -18.92
CA ALA A 157 0.70 6.56 -18.53
C ALA A 157 1.41 7.37 -19.62
N LEU A 158 2.29 8.26 -19.22
CA LEU A 158 3.19 8.90 -20.18
C LEU A 158 4.17 7.87 -20.77
N SER A 159 4.51 8.01 -22.05
CA SER A 159 5.40 7.08 -22.76
C SER A 159 6.81 7.01 -22.15
N GLU A 160 7.22 8.03 -21.41
CA GLU A 160 8.46 8.08 -20.65
C GLU A 160 8.38 7.43 -19.26
N ASN A 161 7.18 7.07 -18.78
CA ASN A 161 6.99 6.37 -17.50
C ASN A 161 7.40 4.89 -17.62
N ALA A 162 8.67 4.66 -17.93
CA ALA A 162 9.23 3.32 -18.12
C ALA A 162 8.95 2.35 -16.95
N PRO A 163 8.99 2.77 -15.67
CA PRO A 163 8.65 1.90 -14.55
C PRO A 163 7.21 1.39 -14.62
N MET A 164 6.23 2.26 -14.92
CA MET A 164 4.82 1.88 -15.00
C MET A 164 4.57 0.95 -16.17
N LEU A 165 5.10 1.30 -17.34
CA LEU A 165 4.98 0.48 -18.55
C LEU A 165 5.64 -0.91 -18.38
N LYS A 166 6.73 -1.00 -17.62
CA LYS A 166 7.35 -2.28 -17.25
C LYS A 166 6.43 -3.12 -16.36
N ILE A 167 5.79 -2.51 -15.36
CA ILE A 167 4.83 -3.20 -14.49
C ILE A 167 3.67 -3.75 -15.33
N ALA A 168 3.07 -2.93 -16.20
CA ALA A 168 1.98 -3.34 -17.07
C ALA A 168 2.37 -4.50 -18.00
N ARG A 169 3.51 -4.41 -18.68
CA ARG A 169 4.00 -5.48 -19.58
C ARG A 169 4.28 -6.78 -18.83
N ASN A 170 4.90 -6.71 -17.67
CA ASN A 170 5.18 -7.89 -16.84
C ASN A 170 3.91 -8.61 -16.38
N ALA A 171 2.81 -7.88 -16.26
CA ALA A 171 1.50 -8.44 -15.94
C ALA A 171 0.74 -8.97 -17.17
N GLY A 172 1.29 -8.82 -18.38
CA GLY A 172 0.66 -9.28 -19.62
C GLY A 172 -0.30 -8.25 -20.25
N ALA A 173 -0.21 -6.98 -19.86
CA ALA A 173 -1.01 -5.93 -20.49
C ALA A 173 -0.53 -5.66 -21.92
N THR A 174 -1.49 -5.40 -22.81
CA THR A 174 -1.22 -4.83 -24.14
C THR A 174 -0.94 -3.35 -23.98
N VAL A 175 0.18 -2.88 -24.52
CA VAL A 175 0.61 -1.47 -24.42
C VAL A 175 0.63 -0.86 -25.79
N GLU A 176 -0.14 0.18 -25.99
CA GLU A 176 -0.15 1.02 -27.19
C GLU A 176 0.46 2.38 -26.87
N ARG A 177 1.17 2.94 -27.84
CA ARG A 177 1.80 4.27 -27.71
C ARG A 177 1.17 5.21 -28.71
N ASP A 178 0.78 6.39 -28.22
CA ASP A 178 0.33 7.51 -29.05
C ASP A 178 1.11 8.76 -28.65
N GLY A 179 2.17 9.05 -29.38
CA GLY A 179 3.07 10.16 -29.09
C GLY A 179 3.69 10.14 -27.69
N SER A 180 3.37 11.15 -26.89
CA SER A 180 3.84 11.30 -25.51
C SER A 180 3.06 10.44 -24.52
N GLU A 181 1.93 9.85 -24.92
CA GLU A 181 1.06 9.05 -24.07
C GLU A 181 1.18 7.56 -24.43
N SER A 182 0.89 6.74 -23.46
CA SER A 182 0.79 5.28 -23.62
C SER A 182 -0.41 4.79 -22.85
N GLU A 183 -1.17 3.95 -23.49
CA GLU A 183 -2.30 3.27 -22.90
C GLU A 183 -1.98 1.79 -22.74
N ALA A 184 -2.38 1.20 -21.63
CA ALA A 184 -2.22 -0.22 -21.43
C ALA A 184 -3.52 -0.84 -20.94
N TRP A 185 -3.87 -1.98 -21.52
CA TRP A 185 -5.09 -2.74 -21.17
C TRP A 185 -4.67 -4.12 -20.69
N LEU A 186 -5.07 -4.44 -19.46
CA LEU A 186 -4.91 -5.78 -18.88
C LEU A 186 -6.28 -6.46 -18.84
N ARG A 187 -6.46 -7.52 -19.62
CA ARG A 187 -7.65 -8.37 -19.51
C ARG A 187 -7.53 -9.23 -18.27
N LEU A 188 -8.58 -9.21 -17.44
CA LEU A 188 -8.65 -9.97 -16.21
C LEU A 188 -9.41 -11.28 -16.43
N PRO A 189 -8.90 -12.42 -15.98
CA PRO A 189 -9.67 -13.66 -15.97
C PRO A 189 -10.84 -13.51 -14.98
N PRO A 190 -11.94 -14.26 -15.18
CA PRO A 190 -13.05 -14.27 -14.23
C PRO A 190 -12.60 -14.55 -12.80
N ASP A 191 -13.35 -14.03 -11.84
CA ASP A 191 -13.10 -14.28 -10.41
C ASP A 191 -13.26 -15.78 -10.06
N THR A 192 -12.62 -16.17 -8.99
CA THR A 192 -12.69 -17.54 -8.46
C THR A 192 -12.81 -17.49 -6.94
N MET A 193 -13.38 -18.55 -6.35
CA MET A 193 -13.43 -18.67 -4.87
C MET A 193 -12.06 -18.54 -4.23
N SER A 194 -11.01 -19.04 -4.87
CA SER A 194 -9.62 -18.91 -4.37
C SER A 194 -9.12 -17.46 -4.37
N SER A 195 -9.58 -16.62 -5.31
CA SER A 195 -9.18 -15.21 -5.34
C SER A 195 -9.81 -14.41 -4.19
N HIS A 196 -11.07 -14.69 -3.85
CA HIS A 196 -11.74 -14.06 -2.71
C HIS A 196 -11.12 -14.47 -1.36
N VAL A 197 -10.76 -15.74 -1.19
CA VAL A 197 -10.06 -16.21 0.01
C VAL A 197 -8.68 -15.57 0.14
N GLY A 198 -7.93 -15.48 -0.97
CA GLY A 198 -6.62 -14.82 -1.00
C GLY A 198 -6.71 -13.36 -0.55
N GLU A 199 -7.64 -12.60 -1.09
CA GLU A 199 -7.88 -11.20 -0.73
C GLU A 199 -8.25 -11.04 0.76
N ALA A 200 -9.13 -11.89 1.28
CA ALA A 200 -9.53 -11.83 2.68
C ALA A 200 -8.36 -12.07 3.64
N ILE A 201 -7.49 -13.03 3.33
CA ILE A 201 -6.28 -13.32 4.11
C ILE A 201 -5.30 -12.15 4.07
N GLU A 202 -5.02 -11.60 2.89
CA GLU A 202 -4.10 -10.46 2.74
C GLU A 202 -4.60 -9.22 3.48
N ARG A 203 -5.89 -8.93 3.40
CA ARG A 203 -6.52 -7.81 4.11
C ARG A 203 -6.39 -7.97 5.62
N HIS A 204 -6.65 -9.17 6.15
CA HIS A 204 -6.53 -9.44 7.59
C HIS A 204 -5.08 -9.31 8.07
N MET A 205 -4.11 -9.87 7.35
CA MET A 205 -2.70 -9.77 7.69
C MET A 205 -2.19 -8.33 7.64
N ALA A 206 -2.62 -7.53 6.65
CA ALA A 206 -2.25 -6.13 6.53
C ALA A 206 -2.80 -5.28 7.69
N GLU A 207 -4.01 -5.55 8.16
CA GLU A 207 -4.59 -4.89 9.33
C GLU A 207 -3.82 -5.25 10.61
N VAL A 208 -3.49 -6.51 10.83
CA VAL A 208 -2.68 -6.96 11.98
C VAL A 208 -1.30 -6.28 11.98
N ASP A 209 -0.60 -6.24 10.84
CA ASP A 209 0.69 -5.57 10.72
C ASP A 209 0.59 -4.07 11.05
N PHE A 210 -0.46 -3.41 10.56
CA PHE A 210 -0.69 -1.99 10.86
C PHE A 210 -0.96 -1.75 12.35
N GLN A 211 -1.75 -2.59 13.01
CA GLN A 211 -2.02 -2.49 14.44
C GLN A 211 -0.73 -2.71 15.26
N LEU A 212 0.09 -3.71 14.89
CA LEU A 212 1.39 -3.94 15.52
C LEU A 212 2.32 -2.74 15.39
N LYS A 213 2.42 -2.14 14.19
CA LYS A 213 3.21 -0.92 13.96
C LYS A 213 2.70 0.26 14.79
N ARG A 214 1.37 0.38 14.93
CA ARG A 214 0.74 1.43 15.74
C ARG A 214 1.10 1.27 17.22
N HIS A 215 1.00 0.07 17.78
CA HIS A 215 1.37 -0.20 19.17
C HIS A 215 2.87 0.01 19.41
N ALA A 216 3.73 -0.47 18.52
CA ALA A 216 5.17 -0.27 18.62
C ALA A 216 5.55 1.22 18.63
N ARG A 217 4.88 2.04 17.82
CA ARG A 217 5.10 3.50 17.82
C ARG A 217 4.65 4.16 19.13
N THR A 218 3.50 3.75 19.67
CA THR A 218 3.00 4.28 20.95
C THR A 218 3.94 3.92 22.11
N LEU A 219 4.44 2.69 22.15
CA LEU A 219 5.43 2.27 23.15
C LEU A 219 6.75 3.02 22.99
N GLY A 220 7.25 3.19 21.77
CA GLY A 220 8.47 3.97 21.50
C GLY A 220 8.36 5.41 22.00
N SER A 221 7.27 6.11 21.68
CA SER A 221 7.05 7.49 22.15
C SER A 221 6.88 7.59 23.68
N PHE A 222 6.35 6.56 24.32
CA PHE A 222 6.25 6.50 25.78
C PHE A 222 7.62 6.33 26.42
N ILE A 223 8.46 5.45 25.88
CA ILE A 223 9.84 5.23 26.36
C ILE A 223 10.69 6.50 26.21
N ASP A 224 10.57 7.18 25.04
CA ASP A 224 11.28 8.43 24.77
C ASP A 224 10.83 9.54 25.75
N GLY A 225 9.53 9.63 26.04
CA GLY A 225 8.98 10.57 27.02
C GLY A 225 9.49 10.30 28.45
N VAL A 226 9.57 9.04 28.85
CA VAL A 226 10.12 8.65 30.17
C VAL A 226 11.61 8.98 30.27
N ALA A 227 12.39 8.74 29.20
CA ALA A 227 13.81 9.06 29.15
C ALA A 227 14.05 10.58 29.24
N GLU A 228 13.23 11.39 28.56
CA GLU A 228 13.30 12.85 28.64
C GLU A 228 12.98 13.39 30.05
N VAL A 229 11.93 12.86 30.68
CA VAL A 229 11.58 13.23 32.07
C VAL A 229 12.71 12.86 33.04
N LYS A 230 13.29 11.66 32.89
CA LYS A 230 14.43 11.23 33.73
C LYS A 230 15.63 12.14 33.56
N SER A 231 15.98 12.51 32.31
CA SER A 231 17.11 13.41 32.04
C SER A 231 16.90 14.83 32.62
N LYS A 232 15.66 15.32 32.64
CA LYS A 232 15.31 16.62 33.24
C LYS A 232 15.39 16.57 34.76
N LEU A 233 15.00 15.45 35.42
CA LEU A 233 15.13 15.26 36.85
C LEU A 233 16.61 15.16 37.29
N ASP A 234 17.41 14.43 36.53
CA ASP A 234 18.85 14.30 36.79
C ASP A 234 19.61 15.65 36.65
N ALA A 235 19.16 16.49 35.71
CA ALA A 235 19.68 17.85 35.50
C ALA A 235 19.27 18.81 36.64
N SER A 236 18.02 18.71 37.14
CA SER A 236 17.52 19.52 38.26
C SER A 236 18.19 19.15 39.60
N GLY A 237 18.48 17.86 39.81
CA GLY A 237 19.15 17.38 41.04
C GLY A 237 20.58 17.89 41.17
N LYS A 238 21.29 18.13 40.05
CA LYS A 238 22.67 18.68 40.07
C LYS A 238 22.74 20.19 40.33
N SER A 239 21.66 20.93 40.14
CA SER A 239 21.62 22.37 40.41
C SER A 239 21.26 22.73 41.86
N ALA A 240 20.85 21.76 42.69
CA ALA A 240 20.46 21.98 44.08
C ALA A 240 21.60 21.71 45.07
N ASP A 241 22.77 21.23 44.63
CA ASP A 241 23.92 20.89 45.46
C ASP A 241 25.16 21.82 45.26
N GLN A 242 24.91 23.08 44.81
CA GLN A 242 25.96 24.12 44.74
C GLN A 242 25.64 25.30 45.64
#